data_517c2791d676dcad1285f0e4244983ea
#
_entry.id   517c2791d676dcad1285f0e4244983ea
#
_cell.length_a   1.000
_cell.length_b   1.000
_cell.length_c   1.000
_cell.angle_alpha   90.00
_cell.angle_beta   90.00
_cell.angle_gamma   90.00
#
_symmetry.space_group_name_H-M   'P 1'
#
loop_
_entity.id
_entity.type
_entity.pdbx_description
1 polymer ?
#
loop_
_entity_poly.entity_id
_entity_poly.type
_entity_poly.pdbx_seq_one_letter_code
_entity_poly.pdbx_strand_id
1 'polypeptide(L)'
;MGSNPTLAASLRHQGYPMSSTCTHIDAVGQLAPPREVCETCIAIGGEWVNLRQCLTCAVTLCCDSSPNQHMSGHNRATAHPLMRSAMPDQDWSWCFVDQAMLRETPGGWETFDPFLEAGTSMVGEYLAAGGSPDPAPDFVNEHGFPLGDWFAFVREARANGELEPRDAARLEAIPGWRW
;
A
#
# COMPACT_ATOMS: atom_id res chain seq x y z
N MET A 1 -14.54 -4.35 3.58
CA MET A 1 -13.47 -4.59 2.59
C MET A 1 -12.25 -4.99 3.39
N GLY A 2 -11.87 -6.26 3.36
CA GLY A 2 -10.88 -6.78 4.30
C GLY A 2 -9.46 -6.47 3.84
N SER A 3 -8.80 -5.55 4.48
CA SER A 3 -7.34 -5.47 4.42
C SER A 3 -6.80 -6.77 5.02
N ASN A 4 -6.01 -7.51 4.26
CA ASN A 4 -5.43 -8.76 4.74
C ASN A 4 -4.35 -8.43 5.80
N PRO A 5 -4.57 -8.70 7.10
CA PRO A 5 -3.64 -8.32 8.16
C PRO A 5 -2.26 -8.99 8.02
N THR A 6 -2.21 -10.15 7.39
CA THR A 6 -0.96 -10.85 7.09
C THR A 6 -0.09 -10.09 6.08
N LEU A 7 -0.72 -9.35 5.16
CA LEU A 7 -0.01 -8.52 4.18
C LEU A 7 0.64 -7.29 4.85
N ALA A 8 -0.07 -6.64 5.76
CA ALA A 8 0.43 -5.46 6.47
C ALA A 8 1.63 -5.79 7.37
N ALA A 9 1.58 -6.88 8.14
CA ALA A 9 2.69 -7.34 8.95
C ALA A 9 3.90 -7.77 8.10
N SER A 10 3.67 -8.36 6.92
CA SER A 10 4.74 -8.74 5.99
C SER A 10 5.44 -7.52 5.37
N LEU A 11 4.71 -6.42 5.15
CA LEU A 11 5.26 -5.20 4.57
C LEU A 11 6.25 -4.48 5.50
N ARG A 12 5.98 -4.45 6.81
CA ARG A 12 6.92 -3.87 7.78
C ARG A 12 8.28 -4.59 7.81
N HIS A 13 8.27 -5.91 7.69
CA HIS A 13 9.51 -6.72 7.64
C HIS A 13 10.34 -6.50 6.37
N GLN A 14 9.80 -5.83 5.36
CA GLN A 14 10.49 -5.53 4.11
C GLN A 14 11.18 -4.16 4.08
N GLY A 15 11.15 -3.40 5.19
CA GLY A 15 11.90 -2.14 5.33
C GLY A 15 11.39 -1.00 4.45
N TYR A 16 10.09 -0.98 4.12
CA TYR A 16 9.51 0.13 3.38
C TYR A 16 9.52 1.42 4.22
N PRO A 17 10.02 2.54 3.69
CA PRO A 17 10.00 3.82 4.40
C PRO A 17 8.55 4.26 4.64
N MET A 18 8.27 4.81 5.83
CA MET A 18 6.94 5.21 6.29
C MET A 18 6.24 6.25 5.42
N SER A 19 6.97 7.09 4.77
CA SER A 19 6.43 8.18 3.95
C SER A 19 7.48 8.58 2.93
N SER A 20 7.41 7.95 1.78
CA SER A 20 8.10 8.48 0.62
C SER A 20 7.10 9.32 -0.17
N THR A 21 7.31 10.63 -0.21
CA THR A 21 6.64 11.46 -1.20
C THR A 21 7.05 10.94 -2.58
N CYS A 22 6.10 10.42 -3.34
CA CYS A 22 6.41 9.96 -4.69
C CYS A 22 6.63 11.17 -5.60
N THR A 23 7.82 11.26 -6.19
CA THR A 23 8.18 12.34 -7.13
C THR A 23 7.81 11.99 -8.58
N HIS A 24 7.30 10.78 -8.83
CA HIS A 24 7.00 10.27 -10.17
C HIS A 24 5.52 10.40 -10.58
N ILE A 25 4.70 11.03 -9.77
CA ILE A 25 3.25 11.20 -10.00
C ILE A 25 3.00 11.91 -11.35
N ASP A 26 3.85 12.83 -11.73
CA ASP A 26 3.75 13.55 -13.01
C ASP A 26 3.99 12.65 -14.24
N ALA A 27 4.51 11.43 -14.05
CA ALA A 27 4.67 10.43 -15.12
C ALA A 27 3.36 9.67 -15.46
N VAL A 28 2.26 9.97 -14.78
CA VAL A 28 0.95 9.40 -15.07
C VAL A 28 0.43 9.99 -16.38
N GLY A 29 0.25 9.12 -17.37
CA GLY A 29 -0.27 9.49 -18.68
C GLY A 29 -1.80 9.43 -18.76
N GLN A 30 -2.32 9.70 -19.96
CA GLN A 30 -3.72 9.38 -20.27
C GLN A 30 -3.88 7.86 -20.39
N LEU A 31 -4.70 7.28 -19.52
CA LEU A 31 -4.84 5.84 -19.42
C LEU A 31 -6.10 5.36 -20.13
N ALA A 32 -5.93 4.44 -21.07
CA ALA A 32 -7.02 3.58 -21.50
C ALA A 32 -7.42 2.63 -20.33
N PRO A 33 -8.65 2.09 -20.31
CA PRO A 33 -9.01 1.04 -19.35
C PRO A 33 -8.01 -0.13 -19.40
N PRO A 34 -7.71 -0.77 -18.26
CA PRO A 34 -6.84 -1.94 -18.26
C PRO A 34 -7.47 -3.10 -19.04
N ARG A 35 -6.64 -3.90 -19.66
CA ARG A 35 -7.09 -5.14 -20.31
C ARG A 35 -7.24 -6.26 -19.26
N GLU A 36 -8.10 -7.22 -19.55
CA GLU A 36 -8.33 -8.38 -18.69
C GLU A 36 -7.34 -9.53 -18.92
N VAL A 37 -6.27 -9.28 -19.68
CA VAL A 37 -5.29 -10.27 -20.07
C VAL A 37 -3.86 -9.71 -20.04
N CYS A 38 -2.89 -10.60 -19.84
CA CYS A 38 -1.49 -10.32 -20.12
C CYS A 38 -1.15 -10.83 -21.52
N GLU A 39 -1.10 -9.93 -22.52
CA GLU A 39 -0.84 -10.33 -23.90
C GLU A 39 0.53 -11.00 -24.08
N THR A 40 1.53 -10.61 -23.30
CA THR A 40 2.85 -11.25 -23.31
C THR A 40 2.77 -12.70 -22.80
N CYS A 41 1.96 -12.99 -21.76
CA CYS A 41 1.74 -14.38 -21.36
C CYS A 41 1.00 -15.17 -22.44
N ILE A 42 -0.03 -14.60 -23.08
CA ILE A 42 -0.74 -15.26 -24.18
C ILE A 42 0.21 -15.63 -25.30
N ALA A 43 1.10 -14.70 -25.71
CA ALA A 43 2.02 -14.91 -26.82
C ALA A 43 3.02 -16.07 -26.58
N ILE A 44 3.31 -16.40 -25.32
CA ILE A 44 4.22 -17.50 -24.96
C ILE A 44 3.52 -18.73 -24.39
N GLY A 45 2.17 -18.76 -24.40
CA GLY A 45 1.40 -19.85 -23.79
C GLY A 45 1.53 -19.93 -22.27
N GLY A 46 1.82 -18.80 -21.61
CA GLY A 46 1.99 -18.71 -20.16
C GLY A 46 0.72 -18.30 -19.44
N GLU A 47 0.72 -18.48 -18.12
CA GLU A 47 -0.37 -18.16 -17.23
C GLU A 47 -0.04 -16.95 -16.35
N TRP A 48 -1.04 -16.34 -15.72
CA TRP A 48 -0.87 -15.24 -14.75
C TRP A 48 -1.81 -15.39 -13.57
N VAL A 49 -1.44 -14.77 -12.44
CA VAL A 49 -2.24 -14.73 -11.21
C VAL A 49 -3.08 -13.45 -11.17
N ASN A 50 -2.43 -12.29 -11.23
CA ASN A 50 -3.08 -10.98 -11.23
C ASN A 50 -2.50 -10.11 -12.33
N LEU A 51 -3.21 -9.01 -12.62
CA LEU A 51 -2.84 -8.04 -13.64
C LEU A 51 -2.49 -6.69 -13.02
N ARG A 52 -1.59 -5.98 -13.69
CA ARG A 52 -1.14 -4.63 -13.38
C ARG A 52 -1.15 -3.80 -14.66
N GLN A 53 -1.46 -2.52 -14.53
CA GLN A 53 -1.38 -1.58 -15.64
C GLN A 53 -0.26 -0.56 -15.38
N CYS A 54 0.61 -0.35 -16.38
CA CYS A 54 1.57 0.74 -16.36
C CYS A 54 0.86 2.08 -16.48
N LEU A 55 1.13 3.01 -15.54
CA LEU A 55 0.50 4.33 -15.53
C LEU A 55 1.14 5.31 -16.54
N THR A 56 2.22 4.95 -17.18
CA THR A 56 2.86 5.80 -18.20
C THR A 56 2.37 5.44 -19.62
N CYS A 57 2.28 4.16 -19.97
CA CYS A 57 1.96 3.72 -21.33
C CYS A 57 0.69 2.85 -21.46
N ALA A 58 -0.05 2.67 -20.36
CA ALA A 58 -1.31 1.91 -20.26
C ALA A 58 -1.23 0.41 -20.60
N VAL A 59 -0.04 -0.18 -20.84
CA VAL A 59 0.06 -1.62 -21.06
C VAL A 59 -0.38 -2.39 -19.82
N THR A 60 -1.14 -3.47 -20.01
CA THR A 60 -1.56 -4.37 -18.93
C THR A 60 -0.74 -5.66 -19.00
N LEU A 61 -0.09 -6.00 -17.88
CA LEU A 61 0.84 -7.11 -17.76
C LEU A 61 0.63 -7.86 -16.45
N CYS A 62 1.18 -9.06 -16.34
CA CYS A 62 1.05 -9.87 -15.14
C CYS A 62 1.95 -9.38 -13.99
N CYS A 63 1.47 -9.62 -12.75
CA CYS A 63 2.15 -9.24 -11.51
C CYS A 63 3.32 -10.15 -11.14
N ASP A 64 4.04 -9.81 -10.08
CA ASP A 64 5.21 -10.57 -9.62
C ASP A 64 4.85 -11.89 -8.90
N SER A 65 3.59 -12.11 -8.52
CA SER A 65 3.11 -13.43 -8.10
C SER A 65 2.89 -14.39 -9.28
N SER A 66 2.96 -13.88 -10.51
CA SER A 66 2.85 -14.68 -11.73
C SER A 66 4.23 -15.23 -12.13
N PRO A 67 4.30 -16.41 -12.76
CA PRO A 67 5.57 -17.03 -13.12
C PRO A 67 6.50 -16.13 -13.99
N ASN A 68 5.92 -15.31 -14.84
CA ASN A 68 6.67 -14.52 -15.83
C ASN A 68 6.96 -13.07 -15.41
N GLN A 69 6.30 -12.51 -14.40
CA GLN A 69 6.56 -11.19 -13.81
C GLN A 69 6.73 -10.05 -14.84
N HIS A 70 5.86 -10.02 -15.86
CA HIS A 70 6.03 -9.12 -17.00
C HIS A 70 5.96 -7.64 -16.65
N MET A 71 5.20 -7.24 -15.60
CA MET A 71 5.13 -5.83 -15.18
C MET A 71 6.47 -5.33 -14.64
N SER A 72 7.14 -6.07 -13.76
CA SER A 72 8.50 -5.73 -13.29
C SER A 72 9.54 -5.82 -14.42
N GLY A 73 9.36 -6.76 -15.35
CA GLY A 73 10.16 -6.82 -16.58
C GLY A 73 10.00 -5.56 -17.44
N HIS A 74 8.76 -5.08 -17.59
CA HIS A 74 8.46 -3.85 -18.32
C HIS A 74 9.10 -2.62 -17.65
N ASN A 75 8.97 -2.47 -16.34
CA ASN A 75 9.64 -1.38 -15.61
C ASN A 75 11.17 -1.39 -15.86
N ARG A 76 11.82 -2.56 -15.76
CA ARG A 76 13.26 -2.66 -16.00
C ARG A 76 13.66 -2.29 -17.44
N ALA A 77 12.82 -2.60 -18.43
CA ALA A 77 13.09 -2.35 -19.83
C ALA A 77 12.82 -0.91 -20.29
N THR A 78 11.84 -0.24 -19.65
CA THR A 78 11.34 1.07 -20.08
C THR A 78 11.62 2.20 -19.10
N ALA A 79 12.00 1.88 -17.87
CA ALA A 79 12.08 2.80 -16.72
C ALA A 79 10.76 3.51 -16.41
N HIS A 80 9.60 2.99 -16.83
CA HIS A 80 8.29 3.52 -16.45
C HIS A 80 8.06 3.30 -14.96
N PRO A 81 7.96 4.37 -14.12
CA PRO A 81 8.09 4.23 -12.69
C PRO A 81 6.85 3.70 -11.98
N LEU A 82 5.66 3.88 -12.57
CA LEU A 82 4.39 3.69 -11.89
C LEU A 82 3.55 2.57 -12.51
N MET A 83 2.94 1.78 -11.66
CA MET A 83 1.89 0.84 -12.04
C MET A 83 0.68 0.95 -11.11
N ARG A 84 -0.50 0.49 -11.56
CA ARG A 84 -1.67 0.25 -10.70
C ARG A 84 -2.13 -1.18 -10.75
N SER A 85 -2.89 -1.62 -9.76
CA SER A 85 -3.66 -2.85 -9.88
C SER A 85 -4.68 -2.74 -11.02
N ALA A 86 -4.78 -3.78 -11.84
CA ALA A 86 -5.81 -3.93 -12.86
C ALA A 86 -6.89 -4.94 -12.42
N MET A 87 -6.88 -5.32 -11.14
CA MET A 87 -7.86 -6.24 -10.57
C MET A 87 -9.08 -5.45 -10.08
N PRO A 88 -10.30 -6.01 -10.22
CA PRO A 88 -11.50 -5.42 -9.62
C PRO A 88 -11.32 -5.23 -8.11
N ASP A 89 -11.93 -4.18 -7.56
CA ASP A 89 -11.94 -3.87 -6.13
C ASP A 89 -10.55 -3.59 -5.50
N GLN A 90 -9.55 -3.28 -6.32
CA GLN A 90 -8.21 -2.88 -5.89
C GLN A 90 -7.87 -1.49 -6.45
N ASP A 91 -7.71 -0.52 -5.56
CA ASP A 91 -7.49 0.90 -5.86
C ASP A 91 -6.07 1.40 -5.56
N TRP A 92 -5.12 0.48 -5.42
CA TRP A 92 -3.74 0.82 -5.11
C TRP A 92 -2.84 0.86 -6.35
N SER A 93 -1.81 1.66 -6.25
CA SER A 93 -0.73 1.81 -7.21
C SER A 93 0.63 1.67 -6.51
N TRP A 94 1.68 1.49 -7.30
CA TRP A 94 3.05 1.30 -6.82
C TRP A 94 4.05 2.09 -7.63
N CYS A 95 4.96 2.78 -6.94
CA CYS A 95 6.15 3.37 -7.55
C CYS A 95 7.34 2.43 -7.39
N PHE A 96 7.91 1.96 -8.49
CA PHE A 96 9.09 1.08 -8.47
C PHE A 96 10.37 1.81 -8.03
N VAL A 97 10.44 3.11 -8.23
CA VAL A 97 11.63 3.93 -7.91
C VAL A 97 11.61 4.34 -6.44
N ASP A 98 10.51 4.98 -5.99
CA ASP A 98 10.38 5.45 -4.60
C ASP A 98 9.95 4.32 -3.65
N GLN A 99 9.61 3.14 -4.18
CA GLN A 99 9.09 2.00 -3.41
C GLN A 99 7.90 2.41 -2.52
N ALA A 100 6.98 3.17 -3.09
CA ALA A 100 5.85 3.76 -2.40
C ALA A 100 4.52 3.23 -2.93
N MET A 101 3.60 2.98 -1.99
CA MET A 101 2.19 2.75 -2.32
C MET A 101 1.49 4.07 -2.58
N LEU A 102 0.64 4.10 -3.61
CA LEU A 102 -0.12 5.28 -3.99
C LEU A 102 -1.59 4.91 -4.22
N ARG A 103 -2.46 5.89 -4.08
CA ARG A 103 -3.86 5.82 -4.51
C ARG A 103 -4.28 7.12 -5.19
N GLU A 104 -5.25 7.01 -6.07
CA GLU A 104 -5.91 8.15 -6.67
C GLU A 104 -7.02 8.64 -5.73
N THR A 105 -7.07 9.96 -5.52
CA THR A 105 -8.09 10.63 -4.72
C THR A 105 -8.71 11.77 -5.53
N PRO A 106 -9.85 12.36 -5.13
CA PRO A 106 -10.39 13.54 -5.78
C PRO A 106 -9.44 14.75 -5.80
N GLY A 107 -8.44 14.77 -4.89
CA GLY A 107 -7.40 15.80 -4.83
C GLY A 107 -6.16 15.49 -5.66
N GLY A 108 -6.13 14.35 -6.35
CA GLY A 108 -4.98 13.84 -7.09
C GLY A 108 -4.37 12.58 -6.46
N TRP A 109 -3.14 12.30 -6.78
CA TRP A 109 -2.44 11.13 -6.26
C TRP A 109 -1.82 11.41 -4.89
N GLU A 110 -1.90 10.44 -3.98
CA GLU A 110 -1.23 10.49 -2.68
C GLU A 110 -0.52 9.18 -2.36
N THR A 111 0.58 9.27 -1.63
CA THR A 111 1.24 8.11 -1.04
C THR A 111 0.55 7.70 0.25
N PHE A 112 0.57 6.42 0.58
CA PHE A 112 0.06 5.90 1.85
C PHE A 112 0.86 4.69 2.32
N ASP A 113 0.87 4.45 3.62
CA ASP A 113 1.43 3.25 4.22
C ASP A 113 0.30 2.27 4.56
N PRO A 114 0.26 1.06 3.96
CA PRO A 114 -0.80 0.09 4.21
C PRO A 114 -0.88 -0.40 5.67
N PHE A 115 0.26 -0.45 6.38
CA PHE A 115 0.28 -0.86 7.78
C PHE A 115 -0.27 0.23 8.69
N LEU A 116 0.10 1.49 8.41
CA LEU A 116 -0.48 2.65 9.09
C LEU A 116 -1.99 2.74 8.89
N GLU A 117 -2.45 2.61 7.63
CA GLU A 117 -3.88 2.64 7.29
C GLU A 117 -4.69 1.54 7.99
N ALA A 118 -4.17 0.30 7.93
CA ALA A 118 -4.83 -0.85 8.56
C ALA A 118 -4.99 -0.65 10.07
N GLY A 119 -3.93 -0.25 10.76
CA GLY A 119 -3.99 -0.02 12.19
C GLY A 119 -4.84 1.21 12.58
N THR A 120 -4.78 2.29 11.78
CA THR A 120 -5.62 3.47 12.00
C THR A 120 -7.11 3.13 11.92
N SER A 121 -7.51 2.22 11.02
CA SER A 121 -8.89 1.75 10.91
C SER A 121 -9.34 0.93 12.14
N MET A 122 -8.41 0.18 12.74
CA MET A 122 -8.73 -0.75 13.84
C MET A 122 -8.61 -0.13 15.23
N VAL A 123 -7.72 0.86 15.39
CA VAL A 123 -7.44 1.44 16.71
C VAL A 123 -8.64 2.19 17.29
N GLY A 124 -9.44 2.80 16.46
CA GLY A 124 -10.67 3.51 16.90
C GLY A 124 -11.66 2.55 17.56
N GLU A 125 -11.93 1.41 16.96
CA GLU A 125 -12.81 0.36 17.48
C GLU A 125 -12.22 -0.24 18.77
N TYR A 126 -10.93 -0.54 18.77
CA TYR A 126 -10.22 -1.08 19.93
C TYR A 126 -10.29 -0.16 21.14
N LEU A 127 -10.01 1.15 20.98
CA LEU A 127 -10.09 2.12 22.08
C LEU A 127 -11.53 2.36 22.54
N ALA A 128 -12.48 2.40 21.61
CA ALA A 128 -13.91 2.53 21.94
C ALA A 128 -14.45 1.33 22.73
N ALA A 129 -13.88 0.14 22.52
CA ALA A 129 -14.19 -1.06 23.31
C ALA A 129 -13.49 -1.10 24.69
N GLY A 130 -12.79 -0.03 25.09
CA GLY A 130 -12.06 0.06 26.35
C GLY A 130 -10.66 -0.51 26.33
N GLY A 131 -10.10 -0.72 25.14
CA GLY A 131 -8.71 -1.13 24.97
C GLY A 131 -7.72 -0.12 25.54
N SER A 132 -6.55 -0.62 25.96
CA SER A 132 -5.48 0.23 26.50
C SER A 132 -4.89 1.12 25.41
N PRO A 133 -4.70 2.44 25.64
CA PRO A 133 -3.93 3.26 24.71
C PRO A 133 -2.44 2.90 24.70
N ASP A 134 -2.02 2.01 25.58
CA ASP A 134 -0.66 1.49 25.65
C ASP A 134 -0.70 -0.05 25.77
N PRO A 135 -1.06 -0.76 24.70
CA PRO A 135 -1.10 -2.22 24.69
C PRO A 135 0.30 -2.83 24.80
N ALA A 136 0.39 -4.09 25.25
CA ALA A 136 1.64 -4.84 25.20
C ALA A 136 2.19 -4.92 23.77
N PRO A 137 3.52 -4.88 23.57
CA PRO A 137 4.11 -4.89 22.21
C PRO A 137 3.70 -6.09 21.36
N ASP A 138 3.44 -7.23 21.97
CA ASP A 138 3.01 -8.47 21.35
C ASP A 138 1.49 -8.63 21.22
N PHE A 139 0.72 -7.60 21.59
CA PHE A 139 -0.73 -7.64 21.53
C PHE A 139 -1.24 -7.76 20.09
N VAL A 140 -2.03 -8.79 19.86
CA VAL A 140 -2.72 -9.03 18.58
C VAL A 140 -4.23 -8.92 18.83
N ASN A 141 -4.94 -8.17 18.00
CA ASN A 141 -6.38 -8.02 18.11
C ASN A 141 -7.14 -9.29 17.64
N GLU A 142 -8.45 -9.31 17.81
CA GLU A 142 -9.32 -10.43 17.43
C GLU A 142 -9.30 -10.76 15.90
N HIS A 143 -8.85 -9.83 15.08
CA HIS A 143 -8.70 -10.00 13.64
C HIS A 143 -7.29 -10.49 13.23
N GLY A 144 -6.42 -10.81 14.20
CA GLY A 144 -5.06 -11.25 13.95
C GLY A 144 -4.09 -10.13 13.55
N PHE A 145 -4.46 -8.86 13.76
CA PHE A 145 -3.60 -7.71 13.46
C PHE A 145 -2.69 -7.40 14.65
N PRO A 146 -1.36 -7.23 14.46
CA PRO A 146 -0.39 -6.97 15.53
C PRO A 146 -0.50 -5.51 16.01
N LEU A 147 -1.56 -5.21 16.77
CA LEU A 147 -1.90 -3.85 17.17
C LEU A 147 -0.89 -3.26 18.14
N GLY A 148 -0.28 -4.06 19.03
CA GLY A 148 0.79 -3.60 19.91
C GLY A 148 2.04 -3.14 19.15
N ASP A 149 2.46 -3.92 18.15
CA ASP A 149 3.57 -3.55 17.26
C ASP A 149 3.24 -2.30 16.43
N TRP A 150 1.99 -2.17 15.98
CA TRP A 150 1.54 -0.98 15.26
C TRP A 150 1.58 0.29 16.13
N PHE A 151 1.17 0.23 17.40
CA PHE A 151 1.29 1.36 18.33
C PHE A 151 2.74 1.79 18.51
N ALA A 152 3.66 0.83 18.69
CA ALA A 152 5.09 1.12 18.79
C ALA A 152 5.63 1.76 17.52
N PHE A 153 5.28 1.21 16.37
CA PHE A 153 5.66 1.71 15.04
C PHE A 153 5.23 3.17 14.82
N VAL A 154 3.98 3.52 15.09
CA VAL A 154 3.46 4.87 14.88
C VAL A 154 4.12 5.90 15.81
N ARG A 155 4.37 5.51 17.07
CA ARG A 155 5.07 6.36 18.05
C ARG A 155 6.52 6.60 17.68
N GLU A 156 7.22 5.57 17.23
CA GLU A 156 8.59 5.66 16.72
C GLU A 156 8.66 6.59 15.52
N ALA A 157 7.76 6.41 14.56
CA ALA A 157 7.67 7.26 13.39
C ALA A 157 7.44 8.74 13.73
N ARG A 158 6.55 9.02 14.69
CA ARG A 158 6.35 10.39 15.19
C ARG A 158 7.62 10.93 15.84
N ALA A 159 8.27 10.15 16.68
CA ALA A 159 9.49 10.55 17.37
C ALA A 159 10.63 10.87 16.40
N ASN A 160 10.72 10.15 15.30
CA ASN A 160 11.71 10.35 14.24
C ASN A 160 11.34 11.48 13.24
N GLY A 161 10.12 12.05 13.34
CA GLY A 161 9.63 13.02 12.36
C GLY A 161 9.26 12.42 10.99
N GLU A 162 9.02 11.11 10.93
CA GLU A 162 8.69 10.37 9.72
C GLU A 162 7.16 10.28 9.47
N LEU A 163 6.36 10.57 10.50
CA LEU A 163 4.89 10.54 10.39
C LEU A 163 4.39 11.85 9.76
N GLU A 164 3.65 11.71 8.68
CA GLU A 164 3.05 12.85 7.98
C GLU A 164 2.07 13.62 8.89
N PRO A 165 2.03 14.97 8.83
CA PRO A 165 1.14 15.77 9.65
C PRO A 165 -0.35 15.40 9.53
N ARG A 166 -0.79 15.00 8.33
CA ARG A 166 -2.17 14.55 8.08
C ARG A 166 -2.51 13.26 8.84
N ASP A 167 -1.55 12.31 8.91
CA ASP A 167 -1.73 11.03 9.57
C ASP A 167 -1.67 11.19 11.10
N ALA A 168 -0.79 12.07 11.59
CA ALA A 168 -0.78 12.46 12.99
C ALA A 168 -2.13 13.08 13.40
N ALA A 169 -2.68 13.99 12.61
CA ALA A 169 -3.99 14.61 12.86
C ALA A 169 -5.14 13.60 12.84
N ARG A 170 -5.11 12.61 11.94
CA ARG A 170 -6.10 11.51 11.90
C ARG A 170 -6.08 10.68 13.18
N LEU A 171 -4.90 10.36 13.68
CA LEU A 171 -4.74 9.61 14.93
C LEU A 171 -5.20 10.43 16.15
N GLU A 172 -4.83 11.70 16.22
CA GLU A 172 -5.24 12.63 17.29
C GLU A 172 -6.76 12.85 17.34
N ALA A 173 -7.44 12.68 16.23
CA ALA A 173 -8.90 12.74 16.17
C ALA A 173 -9.61 11.48 16.74
N ILE A 174 -8.88 10.39 16.98
CA ILE A 174 -9.46 9.16 17.54
C ILE A 174 -9.66 9.31 19.06
N PRO A 175 -10.90 9.17 19.58
CA PRO A 175 -11.16 9.25 21.00
C PRO A 175 -10.34 8.22 21.81
N GLY A 176 -9.63 8.69 22.83
CA GLY A 176 -8.77 7.84 23.67
C GLY A 176 -7.36 7.62 23.15
N TRP A 177 -7.02 8.12 21.97
CA TRP A 177 -5.65 8.09 21.43
C TRP A 177 -4.70 8.87 22.35
N ARG A 178 -3.48 8.34 22.54
CA ARG A 178 -2.37 9.01 23.24
C ARG A 178 -1.05 8.71 22.53
N TRP A 179 -0.23 9.75 22.43
CA TRP A 179 1.14 9.59 21.97
C TRP A 179 2.05 8.98 23.02
#